data_d20bd39cf8507f95225253227e12a44a
#
_entry.id   d20bd39cf8507f95225253227e12a44a
#
_cell.length_a   1.000
_cell.length_b   1.000
_cell.length_c   1.000
_cell.angle_alpha   90.00
_cell.angle_beta   90.00
_cell.angle_gamma   90.00
#
_symmetry.space_group_name_H-M   'P 1'
#
loop_
_entity.id
_entity.type
_entity.pdbx_description
1 polymer ?
#
loop_
_entity_poly.entity_id
_entity_poly.type
_entity_poly.pdbx_seq_one_letter_code
_entity_poly.pdbx_strand_id
1 'polypeptide(L)'
;MALTDLTHLWVEAPFLSNALAQIPAHVQITVSDPPSQQPQAGAPYQAILASSLVQYDTALMATLPNLRMIARTGIGYDNVNLADATAHGIVVTNTPDGPTESTAEHTVAMLMALAKRLKQGDANMAAGKWGPRTGSIIGVEVRGRTLGLVGLGRIGKRVAQICSQGLLMKVVAYDHYVSAEQAAALGVTMTDLDSVLAQADFLSVHVPATPETRHLINRTGIAKMKDGAFVLNLARGPLVDEDALLEAIDSGKLAGAGLDVFDPEPPNVDSRLRNHPLIIVTPHAAGVTVEGRERIEVMAVERVLAFFRGETPPDVVNREVLK
;
A
#
# COMPACT_ATOMS: atom_id res chain seq x y z
N MET A 1 26.83 20.12 -9.08
CA MET A 1 27.68 18.94 -9.30
C MET A 1 27.26 18.30 -10.60
N ALA A 2 28.19 17.90 -11.43
CA ALA A 2 27.83 17.22 -12.66
C ALA A 2 27.40 15.77 -12.32
N LEU A 3 26.46 15.21 -13.09
CA LEU A 3 26.04 13.78 -13.00
C LEU A 3 27.20 12.77 -13.15
N THR A 4 28.43 13.28 -13.31
CA THR A 4 29.68 12.51 -13.47
C THR A 4 30.02 11.66 -12.25
N ASP A 5 29.43 11.95 -11.07
CA ASP A 5 29.71 11.20 -9.84
C ASP A 5 28.90 9.91 -9.71
N LEU A 6 27.83 9.72 -10.50
CA LEU A 6 27.10 8.47 -10.58
C LEU A 6 27.71 7.60 -11.67
N THR A 7 28.32 6.48 -11.31
CA THR A 7 28.92 5.53 -12.24
C THR A 7 28.32 4.14 -12.22
N HIS A 8 27.72 3.74 -11.06
CA HIS A 8 27.16 2.41 -10.87
C HIS A 8 25.82 2.49 -10.14
N LEU A 9 24.80 1.92 -10.76
CA LEU A 9 23.43 1.86 -10.26
C LEU A 9 22.96 0.41 -10.17
N TRP A 10 22.41 0.03 -9.02
CA TRP A 10 21.72 -1.25 -8.84
C TRP A 10 20.21 -1.07 -8.97
N VAL A 11 19.55 -1.97 -9.71
CA VAL A 11 18.11 -2.05 -9.88
C VAL A 11 17.64 -3.39 -9.34
N GLU A 12 16.89 -3.39 -8.26
CA GLU A 12 16.48 -4.60 -7.54
C GLU A 12 15.52 -5.49 -8.34
N ALA A 13 14.71 -4.91 -9.22
CA ALA A 13 13.80 -5.65 -10.09
C ALA A 13 13.67 -4.96 -11.46
N PRO A 14 13.46 -5.71 -12.55
CA PRO A 14 13.29 -5.14 -13.88
C PRO A 14 12.18 -4.08 -13.92
N PHE A 15 12.43 -2.98 -14.60
CA PHE A 15 11.43 -1.95 -14.87
C PHE A 15 10.56 -2.34 -16.06
N LEU A 16 9.29 -2.01 -15.99
CA LEU A 16 8.34 -2.20 -17.09
C LEU A 16 8.38 -1.03 -18.08
N SER A 17 8.77 0.16 -17.60
CA SER A 17 8.87 1.37 -18.40
C SER A 17 10.29 1.60 -18.93
N ASN A 18 10.42 2.58 -19.83
CA ASN A 18 11.71 3.04 -20.32
C ASN A 18 12.41 4.05 -19.38
N ALA A 19 12.02 4.14 -18.12
CA ALA A 19 12.54 5.15 -17.18
C ALA A 19 14.08 5.10 -17.07
N LEU A 20 14.68 3.91 -17.11
CA LEU A 20 16.14 3.75 -17.07
C LEU A 20 16.87 4.40 -18.25
N ALA A 21 16.20 4.64 -19.38
CA ALA A 21 16.79 5.36 -20.51
C ALA A 21 17.11 6.83 -20.19
N GLN A 22 16.59 7.39 -19.11
CA GLN A 22 16.94 8.72 -18.62
C GLN A 22 18.29 8.77 -17.88
N ILE A 23 18.81 7.61 -17.48
CA ILE A 23 20.12 7.49 -16.84
C ILE A 23 21.19 7.70 -17.90
N PRO A 24 22.21 8.56 -17.65
CA PRO A 24 23.29 8.81 -18.61
C PRO A 24 24.04 7.53 -19.02
N ALA A 25 24.39 7.45 -20.30
CA ALA A 25 25.02 6.26 -20.90
C ALA A 25 26.36 5.82 -20.26
N HIS A 26 27.04 6.70 -19.53
CA HIS A 26 28.28 6.35 -18.82
C HIS A 26 28.03 5.60 -17.50
N VAL A 27 26.78 5.56 -17.00
CA VAL A 27 26.41 4.85 -15.77
C VAL A 27 26.21 3.38 -16.08
N GLN A 28 26.95 2.54 -15.39
CA GLN A 28 26.75 1.09 -15.46
C GLN A 28 25.52 0.72 -14.63
N ILE A 29 24.47 0.25 -15.28
CA ILE A 29 23.26 -0.25 -14.65
C ILE A 29 23.37 -1.75 -14.52
N THR A 30 23.17 -2.27 -13.29
CA THR A 30 23.05 -3.70 -13.01
C THR A 30 21.64 -3.97 -12.52
N VAL A 31 20.91 -4.82 -13.24
CA VAL A 31 19.57 -5.29 -12.84
C VAL A 31 19.70 -6.65 -12.19
N SER A 32 19.06 -6.83 -11.04
CA SER A 32 19.06 -8.10 -10.32
C SER A 32 18.42 -9.21 -11.15
N ASP A 33 19.13 -10.34 -11.31
CA ASP A 33 18.67 -11.55 -11.96
C ASP A 33 19.08 -12.78 -11.11
N PRO A 34 18.13 -13.55 -10.54
CA PRO A 34 16.71 -13.24 -10.52
C PRO A 34 16.38 -11.96 -9.73
N PRO A 35 15.17 -11.38 -9.93
CA PRO A 35 14.74 -10.19 -9.18
C PRO A 35 14.84 -10.37 -7.67
N SER A 36 15.09 -9.27 -6.96
CA SER A 36 15.08 -9.20 -5.50
C SER A 36 16.23 -9.92 -4.79
N GLN A 37 17.34 -10.09 -5.47
CA GLN A 37 18.60 -10.43 -4.79
C GLN A 37 19.21 -9.21 -4.13
N GLN A 38 19.95 -9.45 -3.04
CA GLN A 38 20.77 -8.43 -2.44
C GLN A 38 21.96 -8.07 -3.37
N PRO A 39 22.35 -6.79 -3.44
CA PRO A 39 23.59 -6.42 -4.13
C PRO A 39 24.78 -7.11 -3.49
N GLN A 40 25.74 -7.50 -4.31
CA GLN A 40 26.95 -8.20 -3.84
C GLN A 40 27.78 -7.29 -2.91
N ALA A 41 28.29 -7.86 -1.82
CA ALA A 41 29.17 -7.16 -0.90
C ALA A 41 30.43 -6.62 -1.62
N GLY A 42 30.81 -5.38 -1.30
CA GLY A 42 31.95 -4.69 -1.92
C GLY A 42 31.67 -4.14 -3.33
N ALA A 43 30.45 -4.32 -3.86
CA ALA A 43 30.08 -3.79 -5.17
C ALA A 43 30.11 -2.25 -5.20
N PRO A 44 30.41 -1.64 -6.36
CA PRO A 44 30.68 -0.20 -6.46
C PRO A 44 29.39 0.66 -6.55
N TYR A 45 28.23 0.12 -6.21
CA TYR A 45 26.96 0.81 -6.37
C TYR A 45 26.87 2.07 -5.50
N GLN A 46 26.55 3.17 -6.10
CA GLN A 46 26.35 4.48 -5.45
C GLN A 46 24.88 4.79 -5.22
N ALA A 47 23.99 4.18 -6.01
CA ALA A 47 22.56 4.26 -5.82
C ALA A 47 21.89 2.90 -6.05
N ILE A 48 20.73 2.75 -5.40
CA ILE A 48 19.85 1.57 -5.52
C ILE A 48 18.45 2.04 -5.84
N LEU A 49 17.85 1.47 -6.89
CA LEU A 49 16.41 1.50 -7.15
C LEU A 49 15.80 0.28 -6.48
N ALA A 50 15.25 0.48 -5.28
CA ALA A 50 14.86 -0.58 -4.37
C ALA A 50 13.37 -0.91 -4.46
N SER A 51 13.01 -2.19 -4.61
CA SER A 51 11.65 -2.70 -4.43
C SER A 51 11.36 -2.96 -2.94
N SER A 52 10.30 -3.67 -2.60
CA SER A 52 9.92 -3.97 -1.21
C SER A 52 10.49 -5.30 -0.67
N LEU A 53 11.27 -6.02 -1.47
CA LEU A 53 11.58 -7.43 -1.20
C LEU A 53 12.92 -7.63 -0.46
N VAL A 54 13.91 -6.77 -0.72
CA VAL A 54 15.20 -6.78 -0.01
C VAL A 54 15.11 -5.93 1.25
N GLN A 55 15.60 -6.48 2.38
CA GLN A 55 15.75 -5.73 3.62
C GLN A 55 17.06 -4.97 3.62
N TYR A 56 16.99 -3.65 3.73
CA TYR A 56 18.15 -2.76 3.82
C TYR A 56 18.38 -2.38 5.28
N ASP A 57 19.20 -3.16 5.95
CA ASP A 57 19.64 -2.99 7.34
C ASP A 57 21.12 -2.57 7.43
N THR A 58 21.60 -2.37 8.65
CA THR A 58 23.03 -2.05 8.92
C THR A 58 23.96 -3.06 8.29
N ALA A 59 23.65 -4.36 8.38
CA ALA A 59 24.54 -5.42 7.88
C ALA A 59 24.73 -5.31 6.37
N LEU A 60 23.64 -5.14 5.60
CA LEU A 60 23.72 -4.98 4.16
C LEU A 60 24.39 -3.65 3.78
N MET A 61 23.96 -2.53 4.38
CA MET A 61 24.49 -1.20 4.05
C MET A 61 26.01 -1.10 4.31
N ALA A 62 26.51 -1.70 5.39
CA ALA A 62 27.93 -1.74 5.71
C ALA A 62 28.78 -2.49 4.65
N THR A 63 28.18 -3.37 3.87
CA THR A 63 28.86 -4.08 2.77
C THR A 63 28.97 -3.27 1.48
N LEU A 64 28.33 -2.10 1.40
CA LEU A 64 28.23 -1.25 0.21
C LEU A 64 28.90 0.11 0.45
N PRO A 65 30.23 0.18 0.48
CA PRO A 65 30.97 1.36 0.95
C PRO A 65 30.78 2.62 0.09
N ASN A 66 30.30 2.47 -1.14
CA ASN A 66 30.05 3.58 -2.05
C ASN A 66 28.57 4.02 -2.09
N LEU A 67 27.68 3.32 -1.36
CA LEU A 67 26.24 3.60 -1.41
C LEU A 67 25.94 4.96 -0.76
N ARG A 68 25.26 5.81 -1.50
CA ARG A 68 24.87 7.17 -1.09
C ARG A 68 23.37 7.40 -1.12
N MET A 69 22.64 6.58 -1.89
CA MET A 69 21.20 6.76 -2.06
C MET A 69 20.46 5.44 -2.26
N ILE A 70 19.31 5.32 -1.61
CA ILE A 70 18.29 4.29 -1.85
C ILE A 70 17.00 4.99 -2.28
N ALA A 71 16.59 4.81 -3.54
CA ALA A 71 15.32 5.31 -4.04
C ALA A 71 14.30 4.17 -4.09
N ARG A 72 13.31 4.22 -3.17
CA ARG A 72 12.25 3.22 -3.09
C ARG A 72 11.26 3.40 -4.24
N THR A 73 11.02 2.31 -4.98
CA THR A 73 9.96 2.22 -5.99
C THR A 73 8.63 1.86 -5.33
N GLY A 74 8.01 2.83 -4.67
CA GLY A 74 6.76 2.67 -3.92
C GLY A 74 6.62 3.67 -2.76
N ILE A 75 5.47 3.67 -2.10
CA ILE A 75 5.20 4.54 -0.95
C ILE A 75 5.92 4.05 0.30
N GLY A 76 5.77 2.75 0.60
CA GLY A 76 6.33 2.15 1.79
C GLY A 76 7.84 2.03 1.74
N TYR A 77 8.46 2.19 2.87
CA TYR A 77 9.91 2.02 3.07
C TYR A 77 10.20 1.17 4.31
N ASP A 78 9.26 0.34 4.69
CA ASP A 78 9.35 -0.54 5.88
C ASP A 78 10.54 -1.52 5.80
N ASN A 79 10.99 -1.80 4.59
CA ASN A 79 12.16 -2.64 4.31
C ASN A 79 13.50 -1.88 4.35
N VAL A 80 13.51 -0.59 4.67
CA VAL A 80 14.73 0.22 4.81
C VAL A 80 14.82 0.74 6.24
N ASN A 81 15.86 0.36 6.97
CA ASN A 81 16.12 0.93 8.28
C ASN A 81 16.64 2.36 8.13
N LEU A 82 15.79 3.35 8.38
CA LEU A 82 16.12 4.77 8.19
C LEU A 82 17.21 5.27 9.14
N ALA A 83 17.25 4.76 10.38
CA ALA A 83 18.28 5.15 11.34
C ALA A 83 19.66 4.68 10.87
N ASP A 84 19.76 3.43 10.40
CA ASP A 84 20.97 2.86 9.85
C ASP A 84 21.41 3.59 8.57
N ALA A 85 20.46 3.86 7.66
CA ALA A 85 20.73 4.61 6.44
C ALA A 85 21.30 6.00 6.76
N THR A 86 20.70 6.69 7.74
CA THR A 86 21.17 8.01 8.20
C THR A 86 22.57 7.93 8.81
N ALA A 87 22.84 6.92 9.64
CA ALA A 87 24.15 6.71 10.25
C ALA A 87 25.26 6.44 9.20
N HIS A 88 24.91 5.82 8.07
CA HIS A 88 25.82 5.59 6.94
C HIS A 88 25.86 6.75 5.92
N GLY A 89 25.15 7.85 6.16
CA GLY A 89 25.08 8.98 5.23
C GLY A 89 24.30 8.69 3.94
N ILE A 90 23.43 7.68 3.96
CA ILE A 90 22.64 7.24 2.80
C ILE A 90 21.29 7.98 2.78
N VAL A 91 21.02 8.72 1.70
CA VAL A 91 19.74 9.39 1.48
C VAL A 91 18.70 8.35 1.03
N VAL A 92 17.53 8.35 1.68
CA VAL A 92 16.41 7.47 1.32
C VAL A 92 15.25 8.31 0.80
N THR A 93 14.75 7.96 -0.39
CA THR A 93 13.55 8.56 -0.98
C THR A 93 12.50 7.51 -1.28
N ASN A 94 11.24 7.95 -1.42
CA ASN A 94 10.15 7.10 -1.90
C ASN A 94 9.38 7.77 -3.05
N THR A 95 8.33 7.11 -3.55
CA THR A 95 7.52 7.60 -4.67
C THR A 95 6.03 7.67 -4.26
N PRO A 96 5.66 8.62 -3.38
CA PRO A 96 4.37 8.58 -2.69
C PRO A 96 3.15 8.80 -3.59
N ASP A 97 3.31 9.50 -4.71
CA ASP A 97 2.21 9.77 -5.63
C ASP A 97 2.05 8.68 -6.71
N GLY A 98 3.10 7.88 -6.94
CA GLY A 98 3.13 6.88 -8.02
C GLY A 98 1.97 5.89 -7.99
N PRO A 99 1.73 5.16 -6.89
CA PRO A 99 0.68 4.14 -6.83
C PRO A 99 -0.67 4.66 -6.33
N THR A 100 -0.82 5.96 -6.03
CA THR A 100 -2.00 6.53 -5.34
C THR A 100 -3.31 6.22 -6.09
N GLU A 101 -3.37 6.50 -7.38
CA GLU A 101 -4.58 6.26 -8.19
C GLU A 101 -4.88 4.76 -8.26
N SER A 102 -3.89 3.95 -8.61
CA SER A 102 -4.03 2.50 -8.75
C SER A 102 -4.54 1.85 -7.45
N THR A 103 -3.96 2.22 -6.30
CA THR A 103 -4.39 1.69 -5.00
C THR A 103 -5.80 2.14 -4.63
N ALA A 104 -6.17 3.38 -4.94
CA ALA A 104 -7.52 3.87 -4.69
C ALA A 104 -8.56 3.13 -5.54
N GLU A 105 -8.28 2.95 -6.84
CA GLU A 105 -9.14 2.18 -7.75
C GLU A 105 -9.26 0.72 -7.33
N HIS A 106 -8.17 0.08 -6.92
CA HIS A 106 -8.17 -1.29 -6.42
C HIS A 106 -9.02 -1.42 -5.14
N THR A 107 -8.91 -0.45 -4.22
CA THR A 107 -9.75 -0.39 -3.01
C THR A 107 -11.23 -0.34 -3.37
N VAL A 108 -11.61 0.52 -4.31
CA VAL A 108 -13.00 0.64 -4.78
C VAL A 108 -13.46 -0.62 -5.51
N ALA A 109 -12.58 -1.22 -6.32
CA ALA A 109 -12.88 -2.49 -6.99
C ALA A 109 -13.16 -3.62 -5.98
N MET A 110 -12.33 -3.77 -4.95
CA MET A 110 -12.58 -4.73 -3.86
C MET A 110 -13.87 -4.44 -3.11
N LEU A 111 -14.13 -3.18 -2.76
CA LEU A 111 -15.38 -2.75 -2.13
C LEU A 111 -16.58 -3.20 -2.96
N MET A 112 -16.57 -2.91 -4.26
CA MET A 112 -17.66 -3.29 -5.16
C MET A 112 -17.76 -4.81 -5.33
N ALA A 113 -16.64 -5.52 -5.42
CA ALA A 113 -16.63 -6.97 -5.52
C ALA A 113 -17.23 -7.65 -4.28
N LEU A 114 -16.93 -7.14 -3.09
CA LEU A 114 -17.54 -7.58 -1.84
C LEU A 114 -19.03 -7.25 -1.79
N ALA A 115 -19.41 -6.01 -2.08
CA ALA A 115 -20.78 -5.55 -2.07
C ALA A 115 -21.66 -6.35 -3.03
N LYS A 116 -21.15 -6.73 -4.20
CA LYS A 116 -21.87 -7.46 -5.25
C LYS A 116 -21.66 -8.97 -5.21
N ARG A 117 -20.93 -9.50 -4.21
CA ARG A 117 -20.67 -10.94 -4.08
C ARG A 117 -20.03 -11.55 -5.33
N LEU A 118 -19.13 -10.83 -6.00
CA LEU A 118 -18.58 -11.28 -7.29
C LEU A 118 -17.82 -12.59 -7.15
N LYS A 119 -17.02 -12.78 -6.07
CA LYS A 119 -16.29 -14.02 -5.80
C LYS A 119 -17.24 -15.23 -5.72
N GLN A 120 -18.35 -15.08 -5.02
CA GLN A 120 -19.36 -16.17 -4.86
C GLN A 120 -20.09 -16.44 -6.18
N GLY A 121 -20.43 -15.39 -6.92
CA GLY A 121 -21.05 -15.49 -8.24
C GLY A 121 -20.17 -16.25 -9.23
N ASP A 122 -18.89 -15.84 -9.33
CA ASP A 122 -17.90 -16.49 -10.20
C ASP A 122 -17.67 -17.95 -9.82
N ALA A 123 -17.46 -18.23 -8.51
CA ALA A 123 -17.31 -19.60 -8.02
C ALA A 123 -18.52 -20.51 -8.31
N ASN A 124 -19.73 -19.98 -8.21
CA ASN A 124 -20.94 -20.72 -8.56
C ASN A 124 -20.96 -21.05 -10.06
N MET A 125 -20.63 -20.09 -10.92
CA MET A 125 -20.56 -20.31 -12.37
C MET A 125 -19.50 -21.33 -12.73
N ALA A 126 -18.30 -21.23 -12.14
CA ALA A 126 -17.21 -22.19 -12.35
C ALA A 126 -17.61 -23.62 -11.92
N ALA A 127 -18.45 -23.73 -10.87
CA ALA A 127 -19.01 -25.02 -10.40
C ALA A 127 -20.27 -25.49 -11.18
N GLY A 128 -20.62 -24.84 -12.28
CA GLY A 128 -21.81 -25.17 -13.08
C GLY A 128 -23.14 -24.90 -12.39
N LYS A 129 -23.15 -24.06 -11.33
CA LYS A 129 -24.36 -23.75 -10.56
C LYS A 129 -25.08 -22.55 -11.16
N TRP A 130 -26.24 -22.82 -11.79
CA TRP A 130 -27.21 -21.82 -12.22
C TRP A 130 -28.49 -22.03 -11.45
N GLY A 131 -28.61 -21.40 -10.30
CA GLY A 131 -29.72 -21.63 -9.37
C GLY A 131 -30.55 -20.37 -9.10
N PRO A 132 -31.50 -20.48 -8.17
CA PRO A 132 -32.29 -19.33 -7.74
C PRO A 132 -31.39 -18.20 -7.24
N ARG A 133 -31.75 -16.95 -7.56
CA ARG A 133 -30.99 -15.74 -7.21
C ARG A 133 -31.18 -15.39 -5.73
N THR A 134 -30.80 -16.31 -4.84
CA THR A 134 -31.02 -16.22 -3.38
C THR A 134 -29.76 -16.64 -2.62
N GLY A 135 -29.74 -16.41 -1.32
CA GLY A 135 -28.65 -16.87 -0.45
C GLY A 135 -27.34 -16.13 -0.66
N SER A 136 -26.24 -16.86 -0.82
CA SER A 136 -24.87 -16.34 -0.79
C SER A 136 -24.52 -15.34 -1.91
N ILE A 137 -25.30 -15.25 -2.96
CA ILE A 137 -25.10 -14.30 -4.07
C ILE A 137 -25.87 -12.99 -3.91
N ILE A 138 -26.68 -12.86 -2.87
CA ILE A 138 -27.39 -11.58 -2.63
C ILE A 138 -26.36 -10.56 -2.13
N GLY A 139 -26.11 -9.54 -2.96
CA GLY A 139 -25.26 -8.40 -2.62
C GLY A 139 -26.04 -7.26 -1.99
N VAL A 140 -25.34 -6.16 -1.77
CA VAL A 140 -25.88 -4.90 -1.25
C VAL A 140 -25.63 -3.77 -2.22
N GLU A 141 -26.48 -2.73 -2.19
CA GLU A 141 -26.21 -1.46 -2.85
C GLU A 141 -25.30 -0.61 -1.95
N VAL A 142 -24.36 0.12 -2.56
CA VAL A 142 -23.44 0.99 -1.83
C VAL A 142 -23.94 2.43 -1.71
N ARG A 143 -24.84 2.85 -2.60
CA ARG A 143 -25.44 4.19 -2.57
C ARG A 143 -26.07 4.46 -1.21
N GLY A 144 -25.75 5.61 -0.62
CA GLY A 144 -26.27 6.05 0.69
C GLY A 144 -25.70 5.31 1.91
N ARG A 145 -24.90 4.24 1.70
CA ARG A 145 -24.15 3.59 2.78
C ARG A 145 -22.95 4.42 3.20
N THR A 146 -22.44 4.13 4.38
CA THR A 146 -21.31 4.85 4.96
C THR A 146 -20.00 4.10 4.69
N LEU A 147 -19.06 4.80 4.05
CA LEU A 147 -17.65 4.42 4.01
C LEU A 147 -16.94 5.07 5.20
N GLY A 148 -16.37 4.27 6.08
CA GLY A 148 -15.47 4.70 7.14
C GLY A 148 -14.03 4.61 6.66
N LEU A 149 -13.27 5.70 6.76
CA LEU A 149 -11.86 5.75 6.42
C LEU A 149 -11.02 5.91 7.68
N VAL A 150 -10.06 5.02 7.88
CA VAL A 150 -9.02 5.15 8.89
C VAL A 150 -7.75 5.59 8.18
N GLY A 151 -7.48 6.90 8.22
CA GLY A 151 -6.46 7.57 7.43
C GLY A 151 -7.05 8.31 6.21
N LEU A 152 -6.79 9.61 6.14
CA LEU A 152 -7.21 10.49 5.05
C LEU A 152 -5.98 11.13 4.36
N GLY A 153 -4.94 10.30 4.14
CA GLY A 153 -3.76 10.63 3.35
C GLY A 153 -4.07 10.67 1.84
N ARG A 154 -3.04 10.55 0.99
CA ARG A 154 -3.20 10.59 -0.49
C ARG A 154 -4.23 9.58 -1.00
N ILE A 155 -4.07 8.31 -0.64
CA ILE A 155 -4.96 7.22 -1.08
C ILE A 155 -6.35 7.40 -0.47
N GLY A 156 -6.46 7.61 0.85
CA GLY A 156 -7.74 7.79 1.53
C GLY A 156 -8.57 8.94 0.96
N LYS A 157 -7.94 10.08 0.63
CA LYS A 157 -8.60 11.21 -0.06
C LYS A 157 -9.14 10.81 -1.43
N ARG A 158 -8.37 10.05 -2.21
CA ARG A 158 -8.79 9.62 -3.53
C ARG A 158 -9.94 8.60 -3.47
N VAL A 159 -9.88 7.64 -2.54
CA VAL A 159 -10.98 6.71 -2.26
C VAL A 159 -12.24 7.46 -1.81
N ALA A 160 -12.10 8.44 -0.91
CA ALA A 160 -13.21 9.30 -0.47
C ALA A 160 -13.88 9.99 -1.65
N GLN A 161 -13.09 10.59 -2.55
CA GLN A 161 -13.60 11.29 -3.72
C GLN A 161 -14.37 10.36 -4.66
N ILE A 162 -13.80 9.19 -4.98
CA ILE A 162 -14.47 8.22 -5.88
C ILE A 162 -15.77 7.74 -5.25
N CYS A 163 -15.75 7.36 -3.97
CA CYS A 163 -16.92 6.81 -3.30
C CYS A 163 -18.03 7.85 -3.05
N SER A 164 -17.65 9.08 -2.67
CA SER A 164 -18.66 10.12 -2.42
C SER A 164 -19.30 10.63 -3.71
N GLN A 165 -18.49 10.90 -4.73
CA GLN A 165 -18.98 11.52 -5.97
C GLN A 165 -19.50 10.49 -6.98
N GLY A 166 -18.80 9.36 -7.15
CA GLY A 166 -19.15 8.34 -8.14
C GLY A 166 -20.18 7.34 -7.62
N LEU A 167 -20.03 6.88 -6.37
CA LEU A 167 -20.89 5.86 -5.77
C LEU A 167 -21.97 6.43 -4.84
N LEU A 168 -21.97 7.74 -4.61
CA LEU A 168 -22.91 8.46 -3.76
C LEU A 168 -22.99 7.87 -2.33
N MET A 169 -21.84 7.46 -1.80
CA MET A 169 -21.70 7.01 -0.42
C MET A 169 -21.54 8.21 0.53
N LYS A 170 -21.95 8.04 1.78
CA LYS A 170 -21.53 8.94 2.87
C LYS A 170 -20.11 8.57 3.27
N VAL A 171 -19.23 9.55 3.51
CA VAL A 171 -17.85 9.28 3.92
C VAL A 171 -17.58 9.94 5.26
N VAL A 172 -17.16 9.12 6.23
CA VAL A 172 -16.66 9.56 7.53
C VAL A 172 -15.21 9.12 7.66
N ALA A 173 -14.35 9.93 8.31
CA ALA A 173 -12.94 9.61 8.43
C ALA A 173 -12.37 9.95 9.81
N TYR A 174 -11.36 9.18 10.17
CA TYR A 174 -10.45 9.43 11.28
C TYR A 174 -9.04 9.62 10.76
N ASP A 175 -8.42 10.74 11.12
CA ASP A 175 -7.02 11.06 10.80
C ASP A 175 -6.49 12.07 11.83
N HIS A 176 -5.25 11.88 12.28
CA HIS A 176 -4.63 12.79 13.26
C HIS A 176 -4.17 14.11 12.68
N TYR A 177 -3.93 14.18 11.36
CA TYR A 177 -3.21 15.29 10.72
C TYR A 177 -4.10 16.12 9.80
N VAL A 178 -5.28 15.62 9.45
CA VAL A 178 -6.20 16.29 8.52
C VAL A 178 -7.26 17.04 9.31
N SER A 179 -7.38 18.36 9.05
CA SER A 179 -8.41 19.20 9.72
C SER A 179 -9.82 18.91 9.17
N ALA A 180 -10.84 19.21 9.98
CA ALA A 180 -12.22 19.08 9.57
C ALA A 180 -12.55 19.93 8.32
N GLU A 181 -11.96 21.10 8.17
CA GLU A 181 -12.14 21.98 7.00
C GLU A 181 -11.57 21.37 5.73
N GLN A 182 -10.35 20.79 5.82
CA GLN A 182 -9.74 20.09 4.69
C GLN A 182 -10.55 18.89 4.25
N ALA A 183 -11.12 18.15 5.18
CA ALA A 183 -11.97 16.98 4.91
C ALA A 183 -13.32 17.40 4.32
N ALA A 184 -13.95 18.45 4.86
CA ALA A 184 -15.23 18.96 4.39
C ALA A 184 -15.19 19.41 2.92
N ALA A 185 -14.04 19.97 2.46
CA ALA A 185 -13.82 20.31 1.06
C ALA A 185 -13.87 19.09 0.12
N LEU A 186 -13.69 17.88 0.67
CA LEU A 186 -13.80 16.61 -0.05
C LEU A 186 -15.16 15.90 0.16
N GLY A 187 -16.08 16.52 0.87
CA GLY A 187 -17.36 15.91 1.26
C GLY A 187 -17.22 14.83 2.34
N VAL A 188 -16.14 14.89 3.15
CA VAL A 188 -15.84 13.91 4.21
C VAL A 188 -16.13 14.55 5.57
N THR A 189 -16.79 13.81 6.46
CA THR A 189 -17.01 14.21 7.85
C THR A 189 -15.91 13.59 8.74
N MET A 190 -15.12 14.44 9.40
CA MET A 190 -14.13 13.99 10.39
C MET A 190 -14.80 13.65 11.72
N THR A 191 -14.36 12.54 12.32
CA THR A 191 -14.80 12.13 13.66
C THR A 191 -13.73 11.27 14.34
N ASP A 192 -13.95 10.83 15.57
CA ASP A 192 -13.08 9.89 16.27
C ASP A 192 -13.16 8.46 15.69
N LEU A 193 -12.15 7.64 16.01
CA LEU A 193 -12.06 6.28 15.49
C LEU A 193 -13.28 5.41 15.85
N ASP A 194 -13.74 5.49 17.11
CA ASP A 194 -14.89 4.71 17.56
C ASP A 194 -16.16 5.07 16.79
N SER A 195 -16.36 6.35 16.52
CA SER A 195 -17.45 6.85 15.71
C SER A 195 -17.36 6.41 14.25
N VAL A 196 -16.15 6.36 13.67
CA VAL A 196 -15.94 5.79 12.32
C VAL A 196 -16.33 4.32 12.30
N LEU A 197 -15.84 3.53 13.26
CA LEU A 197 -16.15 2.09 13.36
C LEU A 197 -17.67 1.85 13.49
N ALA A 198 -18.33 2.57 14.38
CA ALA A 198 -19.77 2.40 14.62
C ALA A 198 -20.66 2.80 13.43
N GLN A 199 -20.22 3.74 12.60
CA GLN A 199 -20.99 4.24 11.46
C GLN A 199 -20.72 3.49 10.15
N ALA A 200 -19.57 2.82 10.02
CA ALA A 200 -19.14 2.21 8.78
C ALA A 200 -20.00 1.00 8.37
N ASP A 201 -20.51 1.03 7.14
CA ASP A 201 -20.97 -0.15 6.43
C ASP A 201 -19.80 -0.84 5.70
N PHE A 202 -18.84 -0.04 5.26
CA PHE A 202 -17.54 -0.44 4.71
C PHE A 202 -16.46 0.35 5.44
N LEU A 203 -15.52 -0.34 6.07
CA LEU A 203 -14.34 0.25 6.69
C LEU A 203 -13.13 0.05 5.78
N SER A 204 -12.36 1.09 5.49
CA SER A 204 -11.12 0.98 4.72
C SER A 204 -9.97 1.66 5.44
N VAL A 205 -8.83 0.95 5.53
CA VAL A 205 -7.67 1.37 6.30
C VAL A 205 -6.59 1.90 5.37
N HIS A 206 -6.07 3.13 5.67
CA HIS A 206 -5.09 3.85 4.85
C HIS A 206 -4.03 4.58 5.68
N VAL A 207 -3.71 4.07 6.87
CA VAL A 207 -2.63 4.59 7.74
C VAL A 207 -1.35 3.79 7.56
N PRO A 208 -0.16 4.36 7.86
CA PRO A 208 1.08 3.59 7.91
C PRO A 208 1.08 2.60 9.09
N ALA A 209 1.86 1.52 8.97
CA ALA A 209 2.12 0.63 10.09
C ALA A 209 3.21 1.23 10.99
N THR A 210 2.86 1.47 12.24
CA THR A 210 3.75 1.89 13.32
C THR A 210 3.44 1.07 14.57
N PRO A 211 4.26 1.11 15.63
CA PRO A 211 3.90 0.47 16.89
C PRO A 211 2.52 0.89 17.42
N GLU A 212 2.14 2.16 17.24
CA GLU A 212 0.87 2.74 17.72
C GLU A 212 -0.34 2.32 16.87
N THR A 213 -0.13 1.97 15.60
CA THR A 213 -1.19 1.55 14.68
C THR A 213 -1.29 0.03 14.53
N ARG A 214 -0.39 -0.73 15.18
CA ARG A 214 -0.48 -2.19 15.19
C ARG A 214 -1.79 -2.64 15.81
N HIS A 215 -2.52 -3.51 15.08
CA HIS A 215 -3.86 -4.00 15.43
C HIS A 215 -4.82 -2.85 15.82
N LEU A 216 -4.72 -1.73 15.08
CA LEU A 216 -5.64 -0.61 15.26
C LEU A 216 -7.11 -1.05 15.06
N ILE A 217 -7.32 -1.99 14.13
CA ILE A 217 -8.60 -2.68 13.94
C ILE A 217 -8.49 -4.06 14.59
N ASN A 218 -8.81 -4.11 15.85
CA ASN A 218 -8.77 -5.30 16.70
C ASN A 218 -10.17 -5.80 17.05
N ARG A 219 -10.23 -6.88 17.85
CA ARG A 219 -11.49 -7.49 18.32
C ARG A 219 -12.45 -6.48 18.94
N THR A 220 -11.95 -5.58 19.80
CA THR A 220 -12.78 -4.56 20.45
C THR A 220 -13.32 -3.54 19.45
N GLY A 221 -12.49 -3.11 18.51
CA GLY A 221 -12.91 -2.22 17.44
C GLY A 221 -13.94 -2.87 16.51
N ILE A 222 -13.71 -4.11 16.11
CA ILE A 222 -14.65 -4.89 15.28
C ILE A 222 -16.00 -5.06 15.97
N ALA A 223 -16.02 -5.27 17.29
CA ALA A 223 -17.27 -5.40 18.06
C ALA A 223 -18.13 -4.14 18.00
N LYS A 224 -17.52 -2.96 17.84
CA LYS A 224 -18.23 -1.66 17.68
C LYS A 224 -18.83 -1.45 16.28
N MET A 225 -18.37 -2.17 15.28
CA MET A 225 -18.85 -2.03 13.91
C MET A 225 -20.28 -2.52 13.77
N LYS A 226 -20.96 -2.11 12.71
CA LYS A 226 -22.29 -2.62 12.37
C LYS A 226 -22.25 -4.11 12.07
N ASP A 227 -23.32 -4.82 12.41
CA ASP A 227 -23.51 -6.19 11.95
C ASP A 227 -23.63 -6.20 10.42
N GLY A 228 -22.92 -7.10 9.78
CA GLY A 228 -22.88 -7.19 8.33
C GLY A 228 -21.98 -6.12 7.64
N ALA A 229 -21.15 -5.40 8.37
CA ALA A 229 -20.17 -4.49 7.77
C ALA A 229 -19.03 -5.26 7.07
N PHE A 230 -18.29 -4.54 6.23
CA PHE A 230 -17.13 -5.05 5.49
C PHE A 230 -15.85 -4.33 5.92
N VAL A 231 -14.72 -5.02 5.92
CA VAL A 231 -13.40 -4.45 6.21
C VAL A 231 -12.50 -4.57 4.99
N LEU A 232 -11.80 -3.49 4.63
CA LEU A 232 -10.79 -3.46 3.57
C LEU A 232 -9.45 -3.02 4.16
N ASN A 233 -8.41 -3.82 3.92
CA ASN A 233 -7.03 -3.47 4.25
C ASN A 233 -6.12 -3.63 3.03
N LEU A 234 -5.76 -2.51 2.42
CA LEU A 234 -4.83 -2.41 1.30
C LEU A 234 -3.63 -1.52 1.68
N ALA A 235 -3.41 -1.33 2.98
CA ALA A 235 -2.31 -0.50 3.50
C ALA A 235 -1.16 -1.37 4.00
N ARG A 236 -1.30 -1.98 5.21
CA ARG A 236 -0.30 -2.89 5.79
C ARG A 236 -1.00 -3.97 6.62
N GLY A 237 -0.52 -5.22 6.55
CA GLY A 237 -1.07 -6.37 7.27
C GLY A 237 -1.24 -6.12 8.78
N PRO A 238 -0.19 -5.67 9.50
CA PRO A 238 -0.25 -5.46 10.95
C PRO A 238 -1.31 -4.48 11.47
N LEU A 239 -2.00 -3.73 10.61
CA LEU A 239 -3.04 -2.78 11.02
C LEU A 239 -4.34 -3.45 11.48
N VAL A 240 -4.60 -4.65 11.00
CA VAL A 240 -5.81 -5.42 11.31
C VAL A 240 -5.39 -6.70 12.03
N ASP A 241 -6.04 -7.01 13.13
CA ASP A 241 -5.93 -8.31 13.81
C ASP A 241 -6.65 -9.37 12.95
N GLU A 242 -5.86 -10.17 12.22
CA GLU A 242 -6.36 -11.15 11.25
C GLU A 242 -7.19 -12.26 11.90
N ASP A 243 -6.83 -12.68 13.12
CA ASP A 243 -7.58 -13.68 13.86
C ASP A 243 -8.94 -13.13 14.31
N ALA A 244 -8.96 -11.90 14.84
CA ALA A 244 -10.20 -11.23 15.21
C ALA A 244 -11.11 -10.98 13.98
N LEU A 245 -10.52 -10.65 12.83
CA LEU A 245 -11.24 -10.48 11.58
C LEU A 245 -11.90 -11.79 11.13
N LEU A 246 -11.16 -12.90 11.13
CA LEU A 246 -11.68 -14.23 10.77
C LEU A 246 -12.82 -14.65 11.69
N GLU A 247 -12.65 -14.54 13.00
CA GLU A 247 -13.70 -14.88 13.96
C GLU A 247 -14.98 -14.05 13.75
N ALA A 248 -14.83 -12.76 13.44
CA ALA A 248 -15.97 -11.89 13.18
C ALA A 248 -16.72 -12.25 11.88
N ILE A 249 -15.98 -12.70 10.86
CA ILE A 249 -16.60 -13.17 9.61
C ILE A 249 -17.26 -14.52 9.82
N ASP A 250 -16.63 -15.45 10.52
CA ASP A 250 -17.19 -16.79 10.82
C ASP A 250 -18.47 -16.72 11.67
N SER A 251 -18.52 -15.79 12.63
CA SER A 251 -19.70 -15.55 13.46
C SER A 251 -20.83 -14.79 12.76
N GLY A 252 -20.57 -14.24 11.57
CA GLY A 252 -21.50 -13.40 10.83
C GLY A 252 -21.59 -11.95 11.33
N LYS A 253 -20.73 -11.54 12.27
CA LYS A 253 -20.62 -10.13 12.69
C LYS A 253 -20.19 -9.24 11.52
N LEU A 254 -19.23 -9.69 10.72
CA LEU A 254 -18.81 -9.05 9.48
C LEU A 254 -19.32 -9.84 8.27
N ALA A 255 -19.72 -9.15 7.22
CA ALA A 255 -20.18 -9.77 5.99
C ALA A 255 -19.03 -10.23 5.06
N GLY A 256 -17.80 -9.77 5.30
CA GLY A 256 -16.61 -10.16 4.54
C GLY A 256 -15.50 -9.14 4.64
N ALA A 257 -14.37 -9.45 4.00
CA ALA A 257 -13.21 -8.58 3.94
C ALA A 257 -12.51 -8.58 2.57
N GLY A 258 -11.80 -7.48 2.29
CA GLY A 258 -10.88 -7.35 1.16
C GLY A 258 -9.47 -7.07 1.67
N LEU A 259 -8.52 -7.94 1.36
CA LEU A 259 -7.15 -7.87 1.85
C LEU A 259 -6.17 -7.92 0.69
N ASP A 260 -5.32 -6.92 0.59
CA ASP A 260 -4.18 -6.93 -0.35
C ASP A 260 -2.84 -7.16 0.38
N VAL A 261 -2.87 -7.08 1.72
CA VAL A 261 -1.70 -7.13 2.61
C VAL A 261 -1.96 -8.05 3.80
N PHE A 262 -0.89 -8.61 4.38
CA PHE A 262 -0.95 -9.65 5.41
C PHE A 262 0.14 -9.48 6.48
N ASP A 263 0.02 -10.20 7.60
CA ASP A 263 1.04 -10.28 8.66
C ASP A 263 1.22 -11.76 9.08
N PRO A 264 2.29 -12.47 8.61
CA PRO A 264 3.38 -12.01 7.73
C PRO A 264 3.03 -11.96 6.23
N GLU A 265 3.87 -11.29 5.44
CA GLU A 265 3.88 -11.37 3.98
C GLU A 265 5.08 -12.18 3.46
N PRO A 266 4.88 -13.19 2.58
CA PRO A 266 3.58 -13.71 2.12
C PRO A 266 2.84 -14.44 3.25
N PRO A 267 1.49 -14.47 3.22
CA PRO A 267 0.72 -15.23 4.20
C PRO A 267 0.99 -16.73 4.06
N ASN A 268 0.94 -17.47 5.18
CA ASN A 268 1.14 -18.91 5.18
C ASN A 268 0.24 -19.60 4.16
N VAL A 269 0.75 -20.68 3.55
CA VAL A 269 0.02 -21.42 2.50
C VAL A 269 -1.33 -21.92 3.02
N ASP A 270 -1.38 -22.34 4.29
CA ASP A 270 -2.57 -22.87 4.94
C ASP A 270 -3.43 -21.78 5.60
N SER A 271 -3.10 -20.49 5.41
CA SER A 271 -3.88 -19.40 5.99
C SER A 271 -5.33 -19.47 5.50
N ARG A 272 -6.26 -19.46 6.45
CA ARG A 272 -7.70 -19.45 6.19
C ARG A 272 -8.14 -18.21 5.42
N LEU A 273 -7.42 -17.10 5.54
CA LEU A 273 -7.69 -15.84 4.79
C LEU A 273 -7.66 -16.08 3.28
N ARG A 274 -6.72 -16.90 2.79
CA ARG A 274 -6.51 -17.13 1.35
C ARG A 274 -7.71 -17.75 0.65
N ASN A 275 -8.38 -18.67 1.34
CA ASN A 275 -9.43 -19.50 0.73
C ASN A 275 -10.82 -19.25 1.33
N HIS A 276 -10.96 -18.30 2.22
CA HIS A 276 -12.26 -18.01 2.85
C HIS A 276 -13.25 -17.50 1.80
N PRO A 277 -14.49 -18.04 1.73
CA PRO A 277 -15.44 -17.68 0.69
C PRO A 277 -15.90 -16.21 0.74
N LEU A 278 -15.87 -15.59 1.92
CA LEU A 278 -16.29 -14.20 2.14
C LEU A 278 -15.13 -13.20 2.16
N ILE A 279 -13.89 -13.65 1.90
CA ILE A 279 -12.70 -12.78 1.85
C ILE A 279 -12.18 -12.76 0.41
N ILE A 280 -11.94 -11.56 -0.13
CA ILE A 280 -11.23 -11.35 -1.38
C ILE A 280 -9.79 -11.01 -1.03
N VAL A 281 -8.82 -11.70 -1.63
CA VAL A 281 -7.39 -11.49 -1.39
C VAL A 281 -6.66 -11.20 -2.69
N THR A 282 -5.66 -10.31 -2.62
CA THR A 282 -4.70 -10.04 -3.70
C THR A 282 -3.28 -9.98 -3.11
N PRO A 283 -2.22 -10.27 -3.89
CA PRO A 283 -0.88 -10.48 -3.38
C PRO A 283 -0.07 -9.16 -3.34
N HIS A 284 -0.50 -8.19 -2.52
CA HIS A 284 0.10 -6.85 -2.41
C HIS A 284 0.23 -6.16 -3.79
N ALA A 285 -0.84 -6.21 -4.56
CA ALA A 285 -0.89 -5.79 -5.96
C ALA A 285 -1.71 -4.52 -6.19
N ALA A 286 -2.25 -3.90 -5.14
CA ALA A 286 -3.13 -2.74 -5.28
C ALA A 286 -2.50 -1.56 -6.03
N GLY A 287 -1.18 -1.37 -5.91
CA GLY A 287 -0.44 -0.35 -6.64
C GLY A 287 0.06 -0.78 -8.03
N VAL A 288 -0.16 -2.02 -8.43
CA VAL A 288 0.46 -2.64 -9.61
C VAL A 288 -0.46 -2.50 -10.83
N THR A 289 -0.39 -1.35 -11.49
CA THR A 289 -0.95 -1.11 -12.83
C THR A 289 0.17 -0.68 -13.77
N VAL A 290 -0.06 -0.71 -15.06
CA VAL A 290 0.92 -0.24 -16.06
C VAL A 290 1.30 1.22 -15.78
N GLU A 291 0.32 2.08 -15.58
CA GLU A 291 0.49 3.50 -15.34
C GLU A 291 1.10 3.78 -13.94
N GLY A 292 0.69 3.01 -12.94
CA GLY A 292 1.24 3.08 -11.59
C GLY A 292 2.72 2.72 -11.54
N ARG A 293 3.09 1.63 -12.21
CA ARG A 293 4.49 1.18 -12.34
C ARG A 293 5.32 2.22 -13.10
N GLU A 294 4.85 2.72 -14.23
CA GLU A 294 5.55 3.75 -14.97
C GLU A 294 5.81 5.00 -14.13
N ARG A 295 4.78 5.52 -13.44
CA ARG A 295 4.94 6.69 -12.55
C ARG A 295 5.96 6.42 -11.44
N ILE A 296 5.88 5.27 -10.76
CA ILE A 296 6.81 4.89 -9.69
C ILE A 296 8.25 4.84 -10.20
N GLU A 297 8.47 4.20 -11.36
CA GLU A 297 9.78 3.99 -11.96
C GLU A 297 10.41 5.31 -12.43
N VAL A 298 9.63 6.15 -13.11
CA VAL A 298 10.06 7.50 -13.52
C VAL A 298 10.41 8.35 -12.31
N MET A 299 9.52 8.40 -11.32
CA MET A 299 9.77 9.16 -10.09
C MET A 299 11.06 8.70 -9.38
N ALA A 300 11.29 7.40 -9.24
CA ALA A 300 12.47 6.88 -8.57
C ALA A 300 13.76 7.27 -9.30
N VAL A 301 13.78 7.18 -10.64
CA VAL A 301 14.91 7.61 -11.48
C VAL A 301 15.15 9.12 -11.33
N GLU A 302 14.11 9.94 -11.37
CA GLU A 302 14.23 11.39 -11.18
C GLU A 302 14.85 11.76 -9.83
N ARG A 303 14.53 11.03 -8.74
CA ARG A 303 15.12 11.26 -7.40
C ARG A 303 16.62 10.95 -7.42
N VAL A 304 17.02 9.84 -8.05
CA VAL A 304 18.44 9.50 -8.23
C VAL A 304 19.15 10.59 -9.03
N LEU A 305 18.61 11.00 -10.16
CA LEU A 305 19.20 12.03 -10.99
C LEU A 305 19.31 13.38 -10.28
N ALA A 306 18.28 13.81 -9.53
CA ALA A 306 18.30 15.03 -8.75
C ALA A 306 19.40 15.00 -7.70
N PHE A 307 19.53 13.91 -6.94
CA PHE A 307 20.57 13.76 -5.93
C PHE A 307 21.98 13.90 -6.52
N PHE A 308 22.26 13.19 -7.60
CA PHE A 308 23.58 13.22 -8.22
C PHE A 308 23.85 14.50 -9.04
N ARG A 309 22.84 15.36 -9.26
CA ARG A 309 23.05 16.76 -9.71
C ARG A 309 23.39 17.72 -8.55
N GLY A 310 23.37 17.23 -7.31
CA GLY A 310 23.55 18.07 -6.12
C GLY A 310 22.30 18.83 -5.69
N GLU A 311 21.15 18.44 -6.22
CA GLU A 311 19.84 18.94 -5.80
C GLU A 311 19.35 18.13 -4.60
N THR A 312 18.52 18.72 -3.73
CA THR A 312 17.79 17.94 -2.73
C THR A 312 16.63 17.25 -3.40
N PRO A 313 16.61 15.89 -3.46
CA PRO A 313 15.50 15.20 -4.08
C PRO A 313 14.20 15.50 -3.33
N PRO A 314 13.05 15.54 -4.01
CA PRO A 314 11.76 15.50 -3.32
C PRO A 314 11.60 14.15 -2.59
N ASP A 315 10.69 14.12 -1.62
CA ASP A 315 10.29 12.89 -0.92
C ASP A 315 11.42 12.16 -0.17
N VAL A 316 12.44 12.89 0.32
CA VAL A 316 13.43 12.36 1.26
C VAL A 316 12.74 12.02 2.58
N VAL A 317 12.86 10.75 3.00
CA VAL A 317 12.19 10.22 4.20
C VAL A 317 13.07 10.26 5.45
N ASN A 318 14.40 10.35 5.31
CA ASN A 318 15.37 10.52 6.40
C ASN A 318 16.09 11.88 6.29
N ARG A 319 15.35 12.96 6.41
CA ARG A 319 15.85 14.35 6.18
C ARG A 319 17.03 14.76 7.07
N GLU A 320 17.25 14.07 8.16
CA GLU A 320 18.38 14.28 9.11
C GLU A 320 19.74 14.09 8.42
N VAL A 321 19.82 13.22 7.40
CA VAL A 321 21.04 12.94 6.63
C VAL A 321 21.52 14.14 5.80
N LEU A 322 20.63 15.13 5.56
CA LEU A 322 20.93 16.33 4.78
C LEU A 322 21.53 17.46 5.61
N LYS A 323 21.63 17.29 6.93
CA LYS A 323 22.22 18.27 7.87
C LYS A 323 23.71 18.04 8.03
#